data_a83882f66b4986208477c3bb3afe1afb
#
_entry.id   a83882f66b4986208477c3bb3afe1afb
#
_cell.length_a   1.000
_cell.length_b   1.000
_cell.length_c   1.000
_cell.angle_alpha   90.00
_cell.angle_beta   90.00
_cell.angle_gamma   90.00
#
_symmetry.space_group_name_H-M   'P 1'
#
loop_
_entity.id
_entity.type
_entity.pdbx_description
1 polymer ?
#
loop_
_entity_poly.entity_id
_entity_poly.type
_entity_poly.pdbx_seq_one_letter_code
_entity_poly.pdbx_strand_id
1 'polypeptide(L)'
;FGIDVEFIDGLRVTTEEAMEVVKMTLIGKVNEELVRAMNQHGNLAVGVNGADAGTIVAEQVRPELGRVGSVIEVNPAYLKSLINAAYVPIIASVGKGEDGGSFNINADAVACAVAGAIGAQKIIFLTDVDGFYEDFDDKDSLVSRMSLQETRDMLAEGRVSKGMIPKLQSCVLALEAGVHRAHIING
;
A
#
# COMPACT_ATOMS: atom_id res chain seq x y z
N PHE A 1 -4.15 12.16 21.54
CA PHE A 1 -4.77 13.36 20.95
C PHE A 1 -6.29 13.43 21.23
N GLY A 2 -6.91 12.38 21.78
CA GLY A 2 -8.34 12.38 22.13
C GLY A 2 -9.28 12.42 20.92
N ILE A 3 -8.80 12.02 19.73
CA ILE A 3 -9.61 11.93 18.51
C ILE A 3 -10.34 10.60 18.51
N ASP A 4 -11.65 10.63 18.38
CA ASP A 4 -12.48 9.44 18.26
C ASP A 4 -12.13 8.68 16.96
N VAL A 5 -12.15 7.36 17.05
CA VAL A 5 -11.85 6.48 15.90
C VAL A 5 -13.14 5.86 15.41
N GLU A 6 -13.51 6.17 14.19
CA GLU A 6 -14.67 5.60 13.50
C GLU A 6 -14.21 4.80 12.27
N PHE A 7 -14.92 3.70 11.98
CA PHE A 7 -14.72 2.90 10.77
C PHE A 7 -16.02 2.76 10.00
N ILE A 8 -15.96 2.99 8.70
CA ILE A 8 -17.07 2.75 7.76
C ILE A 8 -16.55 1.79 6.69
N ASP A 9 -17.20 0.64 6.54
CA ASP A 9 -16.84 -0.42 5.57
C ASP A 9 -15.35 -0.86 5.68
N GLY A 10 -14.80 -0.87 6.90
CA GLY A 10 -13.40 -1.25 7.14
C GLY A 10 -12.37 -0.13 6.86
N LEU A 11 -12.82 1.03 6.39
CA LEU A 11 -11.98 2.20 6.20
C LEU A 11 -12.10 3.13 7.42
N ARG A 12 -10.95 3.61 7.92
CA ARG A 12 -10.91 4.56 9.04
C ARG A 12 -11.32 5.94 8.54
N VAL A 13 -12.40 6.49 9.09
CA VAL A 13 -12.75 7.90 8.87
C VAL A 13 -11.58 8.78 9.29
N THR A 14 -11.14 9.66 8.39
CA THR A 14 -9.97 10.52 8.61
C THR A 14 -10.42 11.99 8.51
N THR A 15 -10.71 12.60 9.66
CA THR A 15 -11.00 14.05 9.72
C THR A 15 -9.74 14.85 9.40
N GLU A 16 -9.86 16.17 9.20
CA GLU A 16 -8.69 17.05 9.04
C GLU A 16 -7.70 16.94 10.21
N GLU A 17 -8.21 16.88 11.43
CA GLU A 17 -7.40 16.72 12.65
C GLU A 17 -6.73 15.34 12.69
N ALA A 18 -7.47 14.28 12.33
CA ALA A 18 -6.92 12.94 12.22
C ALA A 18 -5.84 12.86 11.14
N MET A 19 -5.98 13.61 10.04
CA MET A 19 -4.98 13.66 8.97
C MET A 19 -3.64 14.25 9.45
N GLU A 20 -3.67 15.24 10.36
CA GLU A 20 -2.44 15.75 10.98
C GLU A 20 -1.72 14.65 11.77
N VAL A 21 -2.47 13.86 12.54
CA VAL A 21 -1.91 12.71 13.30
C VAL A 21 -1.36 11.64 12.33
N VAL A 22 -2.07 11.35 11.25
CA VAL A 22 -1.61 10.42 10.20
C VAL A 22 -0.27 10.89 9.62
N LYS A 23 -0.14 12.18 9.27
CA LYS A 23 1.12 12.74 8.76
C LYS A 23 2.25 12.62 9.77
N MET A 24 2.02 13.04 11.02
CA MET A 24 3.02 12.94 12.09
C MET A 24 3.47 11.50 12.31
N THR A 25 2.53 10.55 12.24
CA THR A 25 2.83 9.13 12.48
C THR A 25 3.50 8.48 11.28
N LEU A 26 2.86 8.53 10.11
CA LEU A 26 3.34 7.78 8.95
C LEU A 26 4.58 8.42 8.31
N ILE A 27 4.59 9.74 8.15
CA ILE A 27 5.71 10.45 7.52
C ILE A 27 6.81 10.74 8.54
N GLY A 28 6.43 11.28 9.71
CA GLY A 28 7.39 11.72 10.71
C GLY A 28 8.03 10.57 11.48
N LYS A 29 7.22 9.67 12.07
CA LYS A 29 7.72 8.62 12.96
C LYS A 29 8.08 7.33 12.21
N VAL A 30 7.10 6.70 11.59
CA VAL A 30 7.27 5.35 11.02
C VAL A 30 8.24 5.36 9.84
N ASN A 31 8.09 6.32 8.94
CA ASN A 31 8.98 6.45 7.78
C ASN A 31 10.43 6.69 8.23
N GLU A 32 10.65 7.62 9.18
CA GLU A 32 11.98 7.90 9.73
C GLU A 32 12.61 6.68 10.40
N GLU A 33 11.83 5.94 11.20
CA GLU A 33 12.31 4.72 11.85
C GLU A 33 12.75 3.66 10.84
N LEU A 34 11.99 3.46 9.75
CA LEU A 34 12.35 2.54 8.68
C LEU A 34 13.60 2.99 7.92
N VAL A 35 13.66 4.27 7.55
CA VAL A 35 14.84 4.86 6.90
C VAL A 35 16.07 4.68 7.77
N ARG A 36 15.98 4.96 9.06
CA ARG A 36 17.08 4.79 10.02
C ARG A 36 17.50 3.33 10.14
N ALA A 37 16.55 2.41 10.22
CA ALA A 37 16.85 0.97 10.29
C ALA A 37 17.56 0.47 9.03
N MET A 38 17.09 0.87 7.84
CA MET A 38 17.74 0.54 6.58
C MET A 38 19.15 1.12 6.48
N ASN A 39 19.35 2.36 6.92
CA ASN A 39 20.63 3.06 6.82
C ASN A 39 21.69 2.58 7.83
N GLN A 40 21.33 1.68 8.75
CA GLN A 40 22.33 0.94 9.56
C GLN A 40 23.18 0.00 8.70
N HIS A 41 22.70 -0.39 7.53
CA HIS A 41 23.41 -1.26 6.58
C HIS A 41 24.14 -0.50 5.46
N GLY A 42 24.19 0.83 5.55
CA GLY A 42 24.77 1.75 4.56
C GLY A 42 23.78 2.87 4.24
N ASN A 43 24.23 3.95 3.62
CA ASN A 43 23.36 5.09 3.24
C ASN A 43 22.50 4.73 2.03
N LEU A 44 21.51 3.89 2.22
CA LEU A 44 20.73 3.25 1.17
C LEU A 44 19.30 3.84 1.02
N ALA A 45 18.68 4.25 2.13
CA ALA A 45 17.26 4.59 2.16
C ALA A 45 17.00 6.10 2.21
N VAL A 46 15.93 6.52 1.53
CA VAL A 46 15.42 7.90 1.52
C VAL A 46 13.92 7.85 1.82
N GLY A 47 13.46 8.65 2.80
CA GLY A 47 12.05 8.81 3.10
C GLY A 47 11.36 9.66 2.02
N VAL A 48 10.17 9.23 1.61
CA VAL A 48 9.34 9.89 0.60
C VAL A 48 7.89 9.89 1.09
N ASN A 49 7.18 10.98 0.91
CA ASN A 49 5.72 11.01 0.99
C ASN A 49 5.11 11.31 -0.39
N GLY A 50 3.84 11.02 -0.56
CA GLY A 50 3.20 11.19 -1.87
C GLY A 50 3.12 12.62 -2.38
N ALA A 51 3.21 13.63 -1.50
CA ALA A 51 3.23 15.03 -1.90
C ALA A 51 4.58 15.46 -2.48
N ASP A 52 5.69 14.75 -2.16
CA ASP A 52 7.02 15.05 -2.65
C ASP A 52 7.05 14.94 -4.19
N ALA A 53 7.36 16.03 -4.85
CA ALA A 53 7.36 16.14 -6.31
C ALA A 53 6.03 15.70 -6.99
N GLY A 54 4.91 15.69 -6.26
CA GLY A 54 3.64 15.18 -6.77
C GLY A 54 3.68 13.70 -7.12
N THR A 55 4.41 12.91 -6.33
CA THR A 55 4.63 11.48 -6.59
C THR A 55 3.33 10.68 -6.59
N ILE A 56 2.41 10.98 -5.64
CA ILE A 56 1.11 10.31 -5.53
C ILE A 56 0.02 11.38 -5.52
N VAL A 57 -0.80 11.40 -6.55
CA VAL A 57 -2.00 12.24 -6.62
C VAL A 57 -3.20 11.40 -6.22
N ALA A 58 -4.04 11.95 -5.36
CA ALA A 58 -5.19 11.26 -4.79
C ALA A 58 -6.45 12.12 -4.85
N GLU A 59 -7.60 11.46 -4.91
CA GLU A 59 -8.91 12.05 -4.75
C GLU A 59 -9.64 11.46 -3.55
N GLN A 60 -10.62 12.18 -3.02
CA GLN A 60 -11.46 11.71 -1.92
C GLN A 60 -12.29 10.50 -2.35
N VAL A 61 -12.26 9.42 -1.56
CA VAL A 61 -13.04 8.22 -1.85
C VAL A 61 -14.54 8.49 -1.70
N ARG A 62 -14.95 9.06 -0.56
CA ARG A 62 -16.33 9.44 -0.23
C ARG A 62 -16.33 10.58 0.79
N PRO A 63 -17.28 11.53 0.71
CA PRO A 63 -17.34 12.66 1.64
C PRO A 63 -17.40 12.26 3.12
N GLU A 64 -18.14 11.22 3.46
CA GLU A 64 -18.31 10.74 4.84
C GLU A 64 -17.03 10.13 5.44
N LEU A 65 -16.06 9.78 4.62
CA LEU A 65 -14.76 9.28 5.07
C LEU A 65 -13.73 10.40 5.34
N GLY A 66 -14.07 11.64 5.03
CA GLY A 66 -13.16 12.78 5.18
C GLY A 66 -11.93 12.68 4.29
N ARG A 67 -10.74 12.73 4.85
CA ARG A 67 -9.45 12.69 4.14
C ARG A 67 -8.96 11.27 3.79
N VAL A 68 -9.89 10.35 3.53
CA VAL A 68 -9.53 9.05 2.94
C VAL A 68 -9.49 9.18 1.43
N GLY A 69 -8.36 8.80 0.83
CA GLY A 69 -8.10 8.94 -0.60
C GLY A 69 -7.95 7.64 -1.35
N SER A 70 -8.18 7.72 -2.66
CA SER A 70 -7.75 6.74 -3.66
C SER A 70 -6.69 7.35 -4.56
N VAL A 71 -5.75 6.52 -5.02
CA VAL A 71 -4.71 6.97 -5.97
C VAL A 71 -5.35 7.15 -7.35
N ILE A 72 -5.20 8.34 -7.92
CA ILE A 72 -5.62 8.63 -9.31
C ILE A 72 -4.43 8.68 -10.26
N GLU A 73 -3.25 9.09 -9.77
CA GLU A 73 -2.05 9.16 -10.58
C GLU A 73 -0.80 8.93 -9.72
N VAL A 74 0.19 8.27 -10.30
CA VAL A 74 1.54 8.20 -9.76
C VAL A 74 2.51 8.79 -10.77
N ASN A 75 3.23 9.85 -10.38
CA ASN A 75 4.35 10.38 -11.15
C ASN A 75 5.64 9.64 -10.77
N PRO A 76 6.13 8.70 -11.61
CA PRO A 76 7.26 7.89 -11.26
C PRO A 76 8.62 8.58 -11.39
N ALA A 77 8.67 9.81 -11.94
CA ALA A 77 9.94 10.46 -12.30
C ALA A 77 10.87 10.63 -11.09
N TYR A 78 10.32 11.11 -9.97
CA TYR A 78 11.09 11.31 -8.75
C TYR A 78 11.59 9.97 -8.19
N LEU A 79 10.71 8.96 -8.08
CA LEU A 79 11.09 7.63 -7.60
C LEU A 79 12.16 6.98 -8.48
N LYS A 80 12.00 7.07 -9.81
CA LYS A 80 13.01 6.56 -10.75
C LYS A 80 14.35 7.29 -10.62
N SER A 81 14.36 8.58 -10.32
CA SER A 81 15.60 9.31 -10.08
C SER A 81 16.35 8.81 -8.85
N LEU A 82 15.63 8.53 -7.76
CA LEU A 82 16.20 7.95 -6.54
C LEU A 82 16.73 6.53 -6.78
N ILE A 83 15.94 5.69 -7.45
CA ILE A 83 16.33 4.31 -7.78
C ILE A 83 17.56 4.28 -8.69
N ASN A 84 17.62 5.14 -9.70
CA ASN A 84 18.78 5.26 -10.60
C ASN A 84 20.03 5.76 -9.88
N ALA A 85 19.87 6.52 -8.80
CA ALA A 85 20.95 6.93 -7.91
C ALA A 85 21.30 5.86 -6.84
N ALA A 86 20.75 4.64 -6.99
CA ALA A 86 20.93 3.49 -6.09
C ALA A 86 20.37 3.70 -4.67
N TYR A 87 19.39 4.58 -4.49
CA TYR A 87 18.65 4.70 -3.24
C TYR A 87 17.40 3.82 -3.23
N VAL A 88 16.97 3.44 -2.04
CA VAL A 88 15.72 2.73 -1.75
C VAL A 88 14.71 3.74 -1.21
N PRO A 89 13.69 4.15 -1.98
CA PRO A 89 12.65 5.04 -1.47
C PRO A 89 11.73 4.29 -0.49
N ILE A 90 11.59 4.83 0.72
CA ILE A 90 10.63 4.38 1.74
C ILE A 90 9.43 5.30 1.65
N ILE A 91 8.30 4.80 1.13
CA ILE A 91 7.17 5.64 0.76
C ILE A 91 6.07 5.54 1.82
N ALA A 92 5.67 6.68 2.39
CA ALA A 92 4.49 6.76 3.23
C ALA A 92 3.21 6.78 2.38
N SER A 93 2.16 6.09 2.83
CA SER A 93 0.87 5.98 2.12
C SER A 93 -0.02 7.22 2.29
N VAL A 94 0.56 8.39 2.00
CA VAL A 94 -0.10 9.69 2.01
C VAL A 94 0.02 10.30 0.61
N GLY A 95 -1.11 10.69 0.03
CA GLY A 95 -1.16 11.31 -1.30
C GLY A 95 -1.52 12.79 -1.22
N LYS A 96 -1.24 13.52 -2.32
CA LYS A 96 -1.59 14.93 -2.51
C LYS A 96 -2.93 15.03 -3.24
N GLY A 97 -3.87 15.81 -2.71
CA GLY A 97 -5.09 16.19 -3.40
C GLY A 97 -4.89 17.36 -4.36
N GLU A 98 -5.82 17.52 -5.29
CA GLU A 98 -5.87 18.69 -6.18
C GLU A 98 -6.07 20.01 -5.42
N ASP A 99 -6.76 19.94 -4.26
CA ASP A 99 -6.94 21.06 -3.33
C ASP A 99 -5.67 21.46 -2.59
N GLY A 100 -4.57 20.75 -2.81
CA GLY A 100 -3.30 20.90 -2.09
C GLY A 100 -3.25 20.25 -0.73
N GLY A 101 -4.37 19.66 -0.27
CA GLY A 101 -4.45 18.89 0.98
C GLY A 101 -3.83 17.49 0.84
N SER A 102 -3.79 16.77 1.97
CA SER A 102 -3.29 15.40 2.00
C SER A 102 -4.42 14.41 2.20
N PHE A 103 -4.25 13.20 1.67
CA PHE A 103 -5.14 12.07 1.87
C PHE A 103 -4.41 10.88 2.47
N ASN A 104 -5.08 10.23 3.43
CA ASN A 104 -4.71 8.92 3.96
C ASN A 104 -5.17 7.84 2.97
N ILE A 105 -4.24 7.03 2.49
CA ILE A 105 -4.52 6.03 1.45
C ILE A 105 -4.16 4.64 1.97
N ASN A 106 -4.91 3.62 1.56
CA ASN A 106 -4.56 2.24 1.87
C ASN A 106 -3.16 1.90 1.31
N ALA A 107 -2.29 1.38 2.16
CA ALA A 107 -0.89 1.13 1.81
C ALA A 107 -0.72 0.11 0.67
N ASP A 108 -1.55 -0.94 0.64
CA ASP A 108 -1.52 -1.94 -0.43
C ASP A 108 -1.91 -1.31 -1.78
N ALA A 109 -2.91 -0.41 -1.78
CA ALA A 109 -3.31 0.32 -2.99
C ALA A 109 -2.18 1.24 -3.50
N VAL A 110 -1.50 1.95 -2.60
CA VAL A 110 -0.32 2.76 -2.96
C VAL A 110 0.79 1.88 -3.52
N ALA A 111 1.07 0.74 -2.88
CA ALA A 111 2.10 -0.18 -3.33
C ALA A 111 1.82 -0.71 -4.76
N CYS A 112 0.57 -1.08 -5.06
CA CYS A 112 0.14 -1.53 -6.39
C CYS A 112 0.33 -0.42 -7.43
N ALA A 113 -0.17 0.79 -7.16
CA ALA A 113 -0.09 1.92 -8.07
C ALA A 113 1.38 2.32 -8.36
N VAL A 114 2.20 2.40 -7.32
CA VAL A 114 3.63 2.72 -7.43
C VAL A 114 4.35 1.62 -8.21
N ALA A 115 4.13 0.34 -7.88
CA ALA A 115 4.77 -0.78 -8.55
C ALA A 115 4.47 -0.80 -10.06
N GLY A 116 3.21 -0.56 -10.44
CA GLY A 116 2.82 -0.41 -11.85
C GLY A 116 3.53 0.77 -12.53
N ALA A 117 3.51 1.96 -11.90
CA ALA A 117 4.06 3.18 -12.48
C ALA A 117 5.58 3.13 -12.68
N ILE A 118 6.33 2.50 -11.78
CA ILE A 118 7.79 2.34 -11.93
C ILE A 118 8.17 1.17 -12.85
N GLY A 119 7.22 0.28 -13.19
CA GLY A 119 7.47 -0.93 -13.96
C GLY A 119 8.14 -2.02 -13.13
N ALA A 120 7.71 -2.22 -11.89
CA ALA A 120 8.29 -3.22 -11.00
C ALA A 120 8.09 -4.64 -11.53
N GLN A 121 9.13 -5.48 -11.43
CA GLN A 121 9.01 -6.89 -11.81
C GLN A 121 8.21 -7.71 -10.78
N LYS A 122 8.26 -7.30 -9.50
CA LYS A 122 7.62 -8.00 -8.40
C LYS A 122 7.05 -7.00 -7.40
N ILE A 123 5.95 -7.39 -6.76
CA ILE A 123 5.46 -6.78 -5.54
C ILE A 123 5.43 -7.85 -4.43
N ILE A 124 5.76 -7.46 -3.22
CA ILE A 124 5.76 -8.36 -2.06
C ILE A 124 4.94 -7.70 -0.96
N PHE A 125 3.87 -8.36 -0.54
CA PHE A 125 3.05 -7.97 0.60
C PHE A 125 3.54 -8.72 1.84
N LEU A 126 4.08 -7.97 2.80
CA LEU A 126 4.41 -8.51 4.12
C LEU A 126 3.14 -8.52 4.97
N THR A 127 2.89 -9.66 5.63
CA THR A 127 1.69 -9.88 6.42
C THR A 127 2.05 -10.70 7.67
N ASP A 128 1.10 -10.90 8.55
CA ASP A 128 1.18 -11.72 9.76
C ASP A 128 0.82 -13.20 9.53
N VAL A 129 0.64 -13.61 8.27
CA VAL A 129 0.37 -15.01 7.88
C VAL A 129 1.36 -15.46 6.80
N ASP A 130 1.64 -16.77 6.73
CA ASP A 130 2.66 -17.33 5.83
C ASP A 130 2.28 -17.23 4.34
N GLY A 131 0.99 -17.02 4.04
CA GLY A 131 0.47 -16.90 2.69
C GLY A 131 -1.02 -17.19 2.62
N PHE A 132 -1.49 -17.56 1.45
CA PHE A 132 -2.87 -17.96 1.23
C PHE A 132 -3.06 -19.46 1.46
N TYR A 133 -4.03 -19.82 2.30
CA TYR A 133 -4.47 -21.19 2.57
C TYR A 133 -5.84 -21.42 1.92
N GLU A 134 -6.04 -22.58 1.28
CA GLU A 134 -7.38 -22.99 0.80
C GLU A 134 -8.33 -23.21 1.98
N ASP A 135 -7.82 -23.84 3.05
CA ASP A 135 -8.47 -23.97 4.35
C ASP A 135 -7.53 -23.42 5.44
N PHE A 136 -7.94 -22.35 6.13
CA PHE A 136 -7.10 -21.70 7.13
C PHE A 136 -6.77 -22.60 8.34
N ASP A 137 -7.64 -23.55 8.63
CA ASP A 137 -7.45 -24.51 9.73
C ASP A 137 -6.53 -25.68 9.34
N ASP A 138 -6.33 -25.92 8.05
CA ASP A 138 -5.38 -26.88 7.51
C ASP A 138 -4.10 -26.19 7.02
N LYS A 139 -3.01 -26.34 7.79
CA LYS A 139 -1.72 -25.73 7.45
C LYS A 139 -1.04 -26.37 6.23
N ASP A 140 -1.43 -27.57 5.86
CA ASP A 140 -0.91 -28.24 4.67
C ASP A 140 -1.60 -27.75 3.38
N SER A 141 -2.69 -26.97 3.50
CA SER A 141 -3.40 -26.34 2.38
C SER A 141 -2.78 -25.03 1.88
N LEU A 142 -1.55 -24.71 2.31
CA LEU A 142 -0.84 -23.50 1.86
C LEU A 142 -0.62 -23.52 0.33
N VAL A 143 -1.19 -22.54 -0.35
CA VAL A 143 -1.07 -22.40 -1.80
C VAL A 143 0.25 -21.70 -2.13
N SER A 144 1.20 -22.45 -2.67
CA SER A 144 2.52 -21.93 -3.02
C SER A 144 2.52 -21.11 -4.33
N ARG A 145 1.54 -21.32 -5.21
CA ARG A 145 1.44 -20.64 -6.50
C ARG A 145 0.01 -20.67 -7.04
N MET A 146 -0.43 -19.53 -7.58
CA MET A 146 -1.73 -19.38 -8.22
C MET A 146 -1.62 -18.45 -9.42
N SER A 147 -2.36 -18.73 -10.49
CA SER A 147 -2.47 -17.84 -11.62
C SER A 147 -3.43 -16.69 -11.34
N LEU A 148 -3.34 -15.61 -12.12
CA LEU A 148 -4.27 -14.48 -12.04
C LEU A 148 -5.72 -14.92 -12.25
N GLN A 149 -5.96 -15.86 -13.19
CA GLN A 149 -7.32 -16.34 -13.47
C GLN A 149 -7.88 -17.14 -12.31
N GLU A 150 -7.11 -18.09 -11.75
CA GLU A 150 -7.52 -18.85 -10.57
C GLU A 150 -7.82 -17.92 -9.38
N THR A 151 -7.00 -16.88 -9.17
CA THR A 151 -7.25 -15.90 -8.10
C THR A 151 -8.57 -15.15 -8.28
N ARG A 152 -8.88 -14.73 -9.52
CA ARG A 152 -10.16 -14.09 -9.84
C ARG A 152 -11.35 -15.02 -9.62
N ASP A 153 -11.24 -16.27 -10.07
CA ASP A 153 -12.31 -17.25 -9.93
C ASP A 153 -12.58 -17.55 -8.44
N MET A 154 -11.55 -17.72 -7.63
CA MET A 154 -11.70 -17.92 -6.19
C MET A 154 -12.36 -16.74 -5.47
N LEU A 155 -11.97 -15.50 -5.85
CA LEU A 155 -12.60 -14.30 -5.31
C LEU A 155 -14.08 -14.21 -5.71
N ALA A 156 -14.41 -14.51 -6.97
CA ALA A 156 -15.78 -14.45 -7.49
C ALA A 156 -16.68 -15.52 -6.87
N GLU A 157 -16.15 -16.72 -6.61
CA GLU A 157 -16.86 -17.83 -5.98
C GLU A 157 -16.96 -17.71 -4.46
N GLY A 158 -16.34 -16.70 -3.85
CA GLY A 158 -16.37 -16.49 -2.40
C GLY A 158 -15.61 -17.56 -1.60
N ARG A 159 -14.66 -18.25 -2.21
CA ARG A 159 -13.82 -19.29 -1.59
C ARG A 159 -12.63 -18.77 -0.81
N VAL A 160 -12.62 -17.47 -0.52
CA VAL A 160 -11.52 -16.78 0.15
C VAL A 160 -11.98 -16.29 1.51
N SER A 161 -11.19 -16.50 2.55
CA SER A 161 -11.47 -15.97 3.89
C SER A 161 -11.52 -14.44 3.87
N LYS A 162 -12.42 -13.84 4.69
CA LYS A 162 -12.64 -12.38 4.71
C LYS A 162 -11.36 -11.58 4.90
N GLY A 163 -10.41 -12.05 5.71
CA GLY A 163 -9.15 -11.37 5.96
C GLY A 163 -8.18 -11.39 4.78
N MET A 164 -8.27 -12.40 3.90
CA MET A 164 -7.38 -12.57 2.75
C MET A 164 -7.92 -11.90 1.47
N ILE A 165 -9.24 -11.63 1.40
CA ILE A 165 -9.87 -11.00 0.23
C ILE A 165 -9.14 -9.70 -0.19
N PRO A 166 -8.88 -8.72 0.70
CA PRO A 166 -8.21 -7.48 0.31
C PRO A 166 -6.80 -7.72 -0.24
N LYS A 167 -6.06 -8.69 0.30
CA LYS A 167 -4.69 -9.00 -0.14
C LYS A 167 -4.68 -9.64 -1.52
N LEU A 168 -5.56 -10.61 -1.79
CA LEU A 168 -5.68 -11.20 -3.13
C LEU A 168 -6.18 -10.18 -4.15
N GLN A 169 -7.10 -9.29 -3.78
CA GLN A 169 -7.52 -8.16 -4.63
C GLN A 169 -6.34 -7.25 -4.97
N SER A 170 -5.48 -6.93 -3.99
CA SER A 170 -4.27 -6.14 -4.22
C SER A 170 -3.28 -6.86 -5.15
N CYS A 171 -3.14 -8.18 -5.04
CA CYS A 171 -2.35 -8.96 -5.98
C CYS A 171 -2.91 -8.89 -7.42
N VAL A 172 -4.23 -9.03 -7.58
CA VAL A 172 -4.90 -8.88 -8.87
C VAL A 172 -4.63 -7.50 -9.47
N LEU A 173 -4.86 -6.43 -8.69
CA LEU A 173 -4.64 -5.05 -9.13
C LEU A 173 -3.19 -4.80 -9.55
N ALA A 174 -2.21 -5.30 -8.80
CA ALA A 174 -0.80 -5.16 -9.14
C ALA A 174 -0.45 -5.86 -10.48
N LEU A 175 -0.96 -7.09 -10.69
CA LEU A 175 -0.74 -7.83 -11.93
C LEU A 175 -1.41 -7.14 -13.12
N GLU A 176 -2.61 -6.60 -12.95
CA GLU A 176 -3.33 -5.81 -13.96
C GLU A 176 -2.60 -4.50 -14.30
N ALA A 177 -1.92 -3.90 -13.31
CA ALA A 177 -1.06 -2.73 -13.52
C ALA A 177 0.28 -3.05 -14.22
N GLY A 178 0.50 -4.31 -14.61
CA GLY A 178 1.68 -4.73 -15.36
C GLY A 178 2.83 -5.30 -14.53
N VAL A 179 2.66 -5.48 -13.23
CA VAL A 179 3.64 -6.19 -12.38
C VAL A 179 3.62 -7.68 -12.75
N HIS A 180 4.79 -8.29 -12.91
CA HIS A 180 4.85 -9.67 -13.40
C HIS A 180 4.51 -10.72 -12.33
N ARG A 181 4.76 -10.42 -11.05
CA ARG A 181 4.54 -11.36 -9.93
C ARG A 181 4.16 -10.60 -8.67
N ALA A 182 3.20 -11.15 -7.94
CA ALA A 182 2.83 -10.70 -6.59
C ALA A 182 3.10 -11.84 -5.60
N HIS A 183 3.61 -11.50 -4.43
CA HIS A 183 3.91 -12.45 -3.36
C HIS A 183 3.25 -11.98 -2.06
N ILE A 184 2.72 -12.92 -1.30
CA ILE A 184 2.23 -12.72 0.07
C ILE A 184 3.12 -13.58 0.96
N ILE A 185 3.79 -12.99 1.92
CA ILE A 185 4.72 -13.69 2.82
C ILE A 185 4.61 -13.16 4.24
N ASN A 186 4.98 -13.98 5.21
CA ASN A 186 5.10 -13.58 6.61
C ASN A 186 6.32 -12.64 6.76
N GLY A 187 6.10 -11.51 7.48
CA GLY A 187 7.11 -10.48 7.71
C GLY A 187 7.77 -10.55 9.08
#